data_505fca98b26e4b5aac81e3a3ae53f2a3
#
_entry.id   505fca98b26e4b5aac81e3a3ae53f2a3
#
_cell.length_a   1.000
_cell.length_b   1.000
_cell.length_c   1.000
_cell.angle_alpha   90.00
_cell.angle_beta   90.00
_cell.angle_gamma   90.00
#
_symmetry.space_group_name_H-M   'P 1'
#
loop_
_entity.id
_entity.type
_entity.pdbx_description
1 polymer ?
#
loop_
_entity_poly.entity_id
_entity_poly.type
_entity_poly.pdbx_seq_one_letter_code
_entity_poly.pdbx_strand_id
1 'polypeptide(L)'
;MRCIHLDMDAIGWVDADTFYCNAERVRFPMLRGVPLAVLGNNGACVIARTPEFKAAGVRVGDPVWEARVRCPAGVYLKRDFDWLGEISGRMLGELREVSPLAEYFSIDEMGFEALPRAGSYTRAAEEVRGRIRERVGVPTTTGIARTRTLAKLLCDVSKPFGAAAVLSKAEEEDLLAKLPVSEICGIGKRRAAALNAIGIGTCLDFARADRRLVRRLLTVVGEAIWYEVNGDPVLPLKEERPRHKI
;
A
#
# COMPACT_ATOMS: atom_id res chain seq x y z
N MET A 1 8.66 -11.08 29.45
CA MET A 1 9.14 -11.00 28.07
C MET A 1 9.45 -9.53 27.79
N ARG A 2 10.73 -9.12 27.77
CA ARG A 2 11.12 -7.73 27.47
C ARG A 2 10.93 -7.53 25.97
N CYS A 3 9.99 -6.67 25.57
CA CYS A 3 10.00 -6.12 24.23
C CYS A 3 11.31 -5.35 24.06
N ILE A 4 12.19 -5.83 23.22
CA ILE A 4 13.33 -5.07 22.74
C ILE A 4 12.71 -3.99 21.87
N HIS A 5 12.56 -2.76 22.40
CA HIS A 5 12.39 -1.58 21.56
C HIS A 5 13.75 -1.41 20.87
N LEU A 6 13.87 -2.00 19.69
CA LEU A 6 14.83 -1.50 18.73
C LEU A 6 14.30 -0.10 18.36
N ASP A 7 15.12 0.93 18.61
CA ASP A 7 14.87 2.27 18.08
C ASP A 7 14.88 2.16 16.54
N MET A 8 13.71 1.83 15.98
CA MET A 8 13.54 1.80 14.53
C MET A 8 13.40 3.24 14.08
N ASP A 9 14.43 3.76 13.43
CA ASP A 9 14.47 5.15 12.97
C ASP A 9 13.44 5.44 11.88
N ALA A 10 13.06 4.44 11.08
CA ALA A 10 12.09 4.59 10.00
C ALA A 10 11.43 3.26 9.60
N ILE A 11 10.20 3.35 9.14
CA ILE A 11 9.43 2.24 8.56
C ILE A 11 9.25 2.48 7.08
N GLY A 12 9.51 1.45 6.28
CA GLY A 12 9.19 1.41 4.87
C GLY A 12 7.90 0.65 4.60
N TRP A 13 7.18 1.06 3.57
CA TRP A 13 6.01 0.38 3.04
C TRP A 13 6.13 0.20 1.54
N VAL A 14 5.93 -1.03 1.07
CA VAL A 14 5.92 -1.39 -0.35
C VAL A 14 4.53 -1.85 -0.72
N ASP A 15 4.06 -1.38 -1.88
CA ASP A 15 2.80 -1.81 -2.49
C ASP A 15 3.04 -2.10 -3.98
N ALA A 16 2.61 -3.25 -4.43
CA ALA A 16 2.78 -3.67 -5.81
C ALA A 16 1.70 -3.05 -6.71
N ASP A 17 2.13 -2.17 -7.61
CA ASP A 17 1.23 -1.45 -8.50
C ASP A 17 0.45 -2.39 -9.43
N THR A 18 -0.88 -2.34 -9.36
CA THR A 18 -1.77 -3.20 -10.15
C THR A 18 -1.38 -4.67 -10.05
N PHE A 19 -1.09 -5.14 -8.83
CA PHE A 19 -0.42 -6.41 -8.51
C PHE A 19 -0.90 -7.58 -9.37
N TYR A 20 -2.19 -7.89 -9.33
CA TYR A 20 -2.76 -9.05 -10.03
C TYR A 20 -2.42 -9.07 -11.52
N CYS A 21 -2.55 -7.91 -12.19
CA CYS A 21 -2.24 -7.81 -13.62
C CYS A 21 -0.74 -7.86 -13.89
N ASN A 22 0.08 -7.22 -13.06
CA ASN A 22 1.52 -7.23 -13.26
C ASN A 22 2.17 -8.56 -12.90
N ALA A 23 1.64 -9.32 -11.95
CA ALA A 23 2.03 -10.70 -11.68
C ALA A 23 1.77 -11.60 -12.90
N GLU A 24 0.64 -11.45 -13.59
CA GLU A 24 0.37 -12.17 -14.84
C GLU A 24 1.31 -11.75 -15.97
N ARG A 25 1.71 -10.48 -16.02
CA ARG A 25 2.72 -9.99 -16.99
C ARG A 25 4.14 -10.51 -16.72
N VAL A 26 4.44 -10.96 -15.51
CA VAL A 26 5.68 -11.72 -15.21
C VAL A 26 5.61 -13.11 -15.80
N ARG A 27 4.47 -13.78 -15.62
CA ARG A 27 4.22 -15.12 -16.14
C ARG A 27 4.09 -15.14 -17.68
N PHE A 28 3.44 -14.11 -18.25
CA PHE A 28 3.14 -13.96 -19.67
C PHE A 28 3.65 -12.62 -20.18
N PRO A 29 4.95 -12.50 -20.52
CA PRO A 29 5.56 -11.22 -20.93
C PRO A 29 4.91 -10.59 -22.19
N MET A 30 4.27 -11.41 -23.04
CA MET A 30 3.53 -10.94 -24.23
C MET A 30 2.30 -10.09 -23.88
N LEU A 31 1.84 -10.10 -22.62
CA LEU A 31 0.73 -9.26 -22.16
C LEU A 31 1.16 -7.83 -21.76
N ARG A 32 2.45 -7.49 -21.91
CA ARG A 32 2.91 -6.11 -21.68
C ARG A 32 2.35 -5.19 -22.75
N GLY A 33 1.73 -4.08 -22.31
CA GLY A 33 1.05 -3.14 -23.20
C GLY A 33 -0.31 -3.60 -23.72
N VAL A 34 -0.71 -4.84 -23.43
CA VAL A 34 -2.04 -5.35 -23.79
C VAL A 34 -3.02 -4.99 -22.65
N PRO A 35 -4.26 -4.54 -22.99
CA PRO A 35 -5.32 -4.39 -21.99
C PRO A 35 -5.56 -5.72 -21.26
N LEU A 36 -5.37 -5.76 -19.96
CA LEU A 36 -5.49 -6.96 -19.13
C LEU A 36 -6.36 -6.69 -17.90
N ALA A 37 -7.31 -7.57 -17.63
CA ALA A 37 -8.07 -7.62 -16.40
C ALA A 37 -7.96 -9.00 -15.74
N VAL A 38 -7.90 -9.01 -14.42
CA VAL A 38 -8.01 -10.24 -13.62
C VAL A 38 -9.39 -10.30 -13.00
N LEU A 39 -9.99 -11.49 -13.08
CA LEU A 39 -11.36 -11.76 -12.65
C LEU A 39 -11.39 -12.44 -11.27
N GLY A 40 -12.45 -12.17 -10.51
CA GLY A 40 -12.72 -12.83 -9.24
C GLY A 40 -12.95 -14.34 -9.35
N ASN A 41 -13.15 -15.02 -8.20
CA ASN A 41 -13.19 -16.49 -8.10
C ASN A 41 -14.04 -17.18 -9.16
N ASN A 42 -15.24 -16.67 -9.43
CA ASN A 42 -16.16 -17.28 -10.39
C ASN A 42 -16.03 -16.69 -11.81
N GLY A 43 -15.01 -15.86 -12.08
CA GLY A 43 -14.88 -15.16 -13.35
C GLY A 43 -15.99 -14.13 -13.63
N ALA A 44 -16.77 -13.76 -12.60
CA ALA A 44 -17.97 -12.95 -12.77
C ALA A 44 -17.69 -11.44 -12.82
N CYS A 45 -16.67 -10.95 -12.12
CA CYS A 45 -16.37 -9.52 -12.05
C CYS A 45 -14.87 -9.24 -12.14
N VAL A 46 -14.55 -8.03 -12.58
CA VAL A 46 -13.18 -7.49 -12.64
C VAL A 46 -12.72 -7.14 -11.22
N ILE A 47 -11.61 -7.72 -10.76
CA ILE A 47 -11.01 -7.40 -9.46
C ILE A 47 -9.72 -6.57 -9.59
N ALA A 48 -9.05 -6.65 -10.74
CA ALA A 48 -7.91 -5.81 -11.08
C ALA A 48 -7.90 -5.54 -12.59
N ARG A 49 -7.35 -4.40 -12.98
CA ARG A 49 -7.29 -3.96 -14.37
C ARG A 49 -6.08 -3.08 -14.62
N THR A 50 -5.54 -3.16 -15.80
CA THR A 50 -4.44 -2.29 -16.26
C THR A 50 -4.94 -0.89 -16.62
N PRO A 51 -4.03 0.10 -16.73
CA PRO A 51 -4.38 1.46 -17.18
C PRO A 51 -5.11 1.48 -18.53
N GLU A 52 -4.75 0.59 -19.44
CA GLU A 52 -5.39 0.46 -20.75
C GLU A 52 -6.87 0.08 -20.62
N PHE A 53 -7.19 -0.85 -19.70
CA PHE A 53 -8.59 -1.17 -19.37
C PHE A 53 -9.32 -0.02 -18.71
N LYS A 54 -8.61 0.74 -17.84
CA LYS A 54 -9.15 1.94 -17.21
C LYS A 54 -9.53 2.98 -18.26
N ALA A 55 -8.67 3.19 -19.26
CA ALA A 55 -8.92 4.12 -20.36
C ALA A 55 -10.13 3.71 -21.21
N ALA A 56 -10.38 2.39 -21.35
CA ALA A 56 -11.59 1.86 -21.99
C ALA A 56 -12.87 1.96 -21.14
N GLY A 57 -12.81 2.60 -19.95
CA GLY A 57 -13.97 2.81 -19.08
C GLY A 57 -14.38 1.61 -18.23
N VAL A 58 -13.59 0.52 -18.19
CA VAL A 58 -13.84 -0.63 -17.32
C VAL A 58 -13.47 -0.29 -15.88
N ARG A 59 -14.28 -0.67 -14.91
CA ARG A 59 -14.10 -0.41 -13.48
C ARG A 59 -13.85 -1.72 -12.70
N VAL A 60 -13.15 -1.63 -11.59
CA VAL A 60 -13.11 -2.72 -10.60
C VAL A 60 -14.53 -2.91 -10.05
N GLY A 61 -14.99 -4.16 -10.00
CA GLY A 61 -16.36 -4.52 -9.65
C GLY A 61 -17.29 -4.69 -10.84
N ASP A 62 -16.91 -4.22 -12.05
CA ASP A 62 -17.75 -4.41 -13.24
C ASP A 62 -17.95 -5.90 -13.54
N PRO A 63 -19.17 -6.32 -13.90
CA PRO A 63 -19.41 -7.65 -14.44
C PRO A 63 -18.60 -7.90 -15.71
N VAL A 64 -18.09 -9.10 -15.87
CA VAL A 64 -17.22 -9.45 -17.01
C VAL A 64 -17.90 -9.21 -18.38
N TRP A 65 -19.19 -9.44 -18.48
CA TRP A 65 -19.95 -9.20 -19.74
C TRP A 65 -20.04 -7.71 -20.11
N GLU A 66 -20.18 -6.82 -19.13
CA GLU A 66 -20.13 -5.37 -19.36
C GLU A 66 -18.71 -4.90 -19.72
N ALA A 67 -17.71 -5.43 -19.00
CA ALA A 67 -16.32 -5.12 -19.29
C ALA A 67 -15.92 -5.52 -20.71
N ARG A 68 -16.40 -6.69 -21.21
CA ARG A 68 -16.16 -7.16 -22.58
C ARG A 68 -16.79 -6.27 -23.64
N VAL A 69 -17.93 -5.67 -23.35
CA VAL A 69 -18.54 -4.68 -24.28
C VAL A 69 -17.67 -3.44 -24.39
N ARG A 70 -17.11 -2.95 -23.26
CA ARG A 70 -16.28 -1.74 -23.24
C ARG A 70 -14.87 -1.99 -23.78
N CYS A 71 -14.33 -3.19 -23.59
CA CYS A 71 -12.97 -3.55 -24.06
C CYS A 71 -12.96 -4.96 -24.68
N PRO A 72 -13.53 -5.13 -25.89
CA PRO A 72 -13.66 -6.44 -26.53
C PRO A 72 -12.30 -7.07 -26.90
N ALA A 73 -11.28 -6.25 -27.19
CA ALA A 73 -9.92 -6.72 -27.48
C ALA A 73 -9.07 -7.00 -26.22
N GLY A 74 -9.65 -6.83 -25.04
CA GLY A 74 -8.95 -7.03 -23.77
C GLY A 74 -8.79 -8.51 -23.41
N VAL A 75 -7.72 -8.82 -22.70
CA VAL A 75 -7.47 -10.15 -22.13
C VAL A 75 -8.07 -10.22 -20.73
N TYR A 76 -8.78 -11.30 -20.45
CA TYR A 76 -9.46 -11.55 -19.18
C TYR A 76 -8.96 -12.86 -18.58
N LEU A 77 -8.17 -12.78 -17.52
CA LEU A 77 -7.61 -13.94 -16.84
C LEU A 77 -8.33 -14.21 -15.52
N LYS A 78 -8.49 -15.48 -15.17
CA LYS A 78 -8.95 -15.86 -13.84
C LYS A 78 -7.79 -15.71 -12.85
N ARG A 79 -8.12 -15.31 -11.62
CA ARG A 79 -7.16 -15.20 -10.54
C ARG A 79 -6.56 -16.59 -10.20
N ASP A 80 -5.25 -16.66 -10.15
CA ASP A 80 -4.46 -17.83 -9.72
C ASP A 80 -3.75 -17.49 -8.39
N PHE A 81 -4.28 -18.01 -7.28
CA PHE A 81 -3.75 -17.69 -5.95
C PHE A 81 -2.37 -18.30 -5.69
N ASP A 82 -2.07 -19.46 -6.25
CA ASP A 82 -0.78 -20.11 -6.05
C ASP A 82 0.32 -19.30 -6.71
N TRP A 83 0.08 -18.86 -7.95
CA TRP A 83 0.99 -17.97 -8.67
C TRP A 83 1.16 -16.61 -7.98
N LEU A 84 0.06 -15.98 -7.59
CA LEU A 84 0.10 -14.70 -6.89
C LEU A 84 0.83 -14.81 -5.54
N GLY A 85 0.61 -15.90 -4.81
CA GLY A 85 1.33 -16.20 -3.57
C GLY A 85 2.83 -16.41 -3.78
N GLU A 86 3.22 -17.04 -4.88
CA GLU A 86 4.63 -17.22 -5.26
C GLU A 86 5.30 -15.87 -5.53
N ILE A 87 4.69 -15.01 -6.35
CA ILE A 87 5.21 -13.66 -6.64
C ILE A 87 5.31 -12.82 -5.36
N SER A 88 4.26 -12.84 -4.53
CA SER A 88 4.26 -12.15 -3.24
C SER A 88 5.38 -12.65 -2.31
N GLY A 89 5.60 -13.98 -2.29
CA GLY A 89 6.70 -14.59 -1.52
C GLY A 89 8.08 -14.18 -2.01
N ARG A 90 8.27 -14.04 -3.32
CA ARG A 90 9.51 -13.53 -3.93
C ARG A 90 9.75 -12.06 -3.53
N MET A 91 8.72 -11.21 -3.55
CA MET A 91 8.81 -9.82 -3.10
C MET A 91 9.25 -9.74 -1.63
N LEU A 92 8.64 -10.54 -0.75
CA LEU A 92 9.04 -10.60 0.66
C LEU A 92 10.48 -11.10 0.83
N GLY A 93 10.91 -12.07 0.02
CA GLY A 93 12.29 -12.55 -0.01
C GLY A 93 13.27 -11.42 -0.31
N GLU A 94 13.00 -10.62 -1.34
CA GLU A 94 13.86 -9.48 -1.70
C GLU A 94 13.93 -8.40 -0.61
N LEU A 95 12.82 -8.17 0.11
CA LEU A 95 12.82 -7.24 1.26
C LEU A 95 13.69 -7.76 2.42
N ARG A 96 13.64 -9.05 2.71
CA ARG A 96 14.44 -9.68 3.78
C ARG A 96 15.96 -9.65 3.52
N GLU A 97 16.37 -9.49 2.27
CA GLU A 97 17.77 -9.31 1.90
C GLU A 97 18.33 -7.91 2.23
N VAL A 98 17.45 -6.91 2.39
CA VAL A 98 17.82 -5.50 2.58
C VAL A 98 17.33 -4.91 3.89
N SER A 99 16.48 -5.62 4.61
CA SER A 99 15.88 -5.19 5.88
C SER A 99 16.00 -6.28 6.93
N PRO A 100 16.36 -5.96 8.17
CA PRO A 100 16.42 -6.93 9.28
C PRO A 100 15.02 -7.43 9.68
N LEU A 101 13.97 -6.64 9.40
CA LEU A 101 12.59 -6.99 9.71
C LEU A 101 11.68 -6.64 8.54
N ALA A 102 10.98 -7.64 7.99
CA ALA A 102 9.98 -7.47 6.94
C ALA A 102 8.68 -8.18 7.31
N GLU A 103 7.57 -7.43 7.30
CA GLU A 103 6.21 -7.89 7.57
C GLU A 103 5.46 -8.16 6.27
N TYR A 104 4.85 -9.34 6.19
CA TYR A 104 3.85 -9.64 5.18
C TYR A 104 2.50 -9.11 5.63
N PHE A 105 2.03 -8.00 5.07
CA PHE A 105 0.75 -7.39 5.44
C PHE A 105 -0.40 -7.94 4.60
N SER A 106 -0.25 -7.91 3.28
CA SER A 106 -1.21 -8.51 2.33
C SER A 106 -0.47 -9.17 1.17
N ILE A 107 -1.20 -9.66 0.17
CA ILE A 107 -0.59 -10.33 -0.99
C ILE A 107 0.25 -9.37 -1.85
N ASP A 108 -0.01 -8.08 -1.77
CA ASP A 108 0.59 -7.01 -2.56
C ASP A 108 1.26 -5.92 -1.71
N GLU A 109 1.10 -5.95 -0.39
CA GLU A 109 1.64 -4.94 0.53
C GLU A 109 2.53 -5.55 1.61
N MET A 110 3.66 -4.89 1.88
CA MET A 110 4.65 -5.32 2.87
C MET A 110 5.22 -4.12 3.61
N GLY A 111 5.36 -4.27 4.94
CA GLY A 111 6.09 -3.34 5.77
C GLY A 111 7.53 -3.83 6.01
N PHE A 112 8.46 -2.92 6.20
CA PHE A 112 9.85 -3.29 6.50
C PHE A 112 10.54 -2.22 7.36
N GLU A 113 11.55 -2.63 8.13
CA GLU A 113 12.44 -1.70 8.80
C GLU A 113 13.35 -1.04 7.76
N ALA A 114 13.26 0.28 7.62
CA ALA A 114 14.02 1.00 6.63
C ALA A 114 15.39 1.41 7.19
N LEU A 115 16.45 1.02 6.49
CA LEU A 115 17.81 1.47 6.75
C LEU A 115 18.24 2.46 5.66
N PRO A 116 18.90 3.57 6.01
CA PRO A 116 19.33 4.54 5.00
C PRO A 116 20.39 3.93 4.09
N ARG A 117 20.37 4.31 2.80
CA ARG A 117 21.39 3.96 1.81
C ARG A 117 22.17 5.19 1.41
N ALA A 118 23.50 5.13 1.56
CA ALA A 118 24.38 6.29 1.36
C ALA A 118 23.86 7.56 2.10
N GLY A 119 23.39 7.40 3.33
CA GLY A 119 22.85 8.50 4.14
C GLY A 119 21.47 9.01 3.73
N SER A 120 20.73 8.31 2.86
CA SER A 120 19.42 8.75 2.34
C SER A 120 18.36 7.64 2.41
N TYR A 121 17.21 7.96 2.98
CA TYR A 121 16.04 7.09 2.97
C TYR A 121 15.32 7.09 1.61
N THR A 122 15.36 8.18 0.86
CA THR A 122 14.83 8.21 -0.51
C THR A 122 15.58 7.22 -1.40
N ARG A 123 16.92 7.17 -1.30
CA ARG A 123 17.72 6.15 -2.01
C ARG A 123 17.39 4.73 -1.56
N ALA A 124 17.10 4.52 -0.28
CA ALA A 124 16.65 3.22 0.21
C ALA A 124 15.30 2.81 -0.41
N ALA A 125 14.35 3.74 -0.53
CA ALA A 125 13.07 3.49 -1.20
C ALA A 125 13.26 3.16 -2.69
N GLU A 126 14.14 3.89 -3.39
CA GLU A 126 14.49 3.63 -4.79
C GLU A 126 15.16 2.26 -4.98
N GLU A 127 16.09 1.89 -4.09
CA GLU A 127 16.76 0.59 -4.12
C GLU A 127 15.76 -0.56 -3.95
N VAL A 128 14.87 -0.49 -2.96
CA VAL A 128 13.85 -1.51 -2.73
C VAL A 128 12.95 -1.66 -3.95
N ARG A 129 12.44 -0.54 -4.49
CA ARG A 129 11.61 -0.54 -5.69
C ARG A 129 12.35 -1.13 -6.90
N GLY A 130 13.58 -0.70 -7.13
CA GLY A 130 14.44 -1.18 -8.22
C GLY A 130 14.70 -2.67 -8.11
N ARG A 131 15.07 -3.13 -6.93
CA ARG A 131 15.37 -4.54 -6.64
C ARG A 131 14.18 -5.46 -6.92
N ILE A 132 12.98 -5.12 -6.43
CA ILE A 132 11.78 -5.91 -6.70
C ILE A 132 11.45 -5.91 -8.19
N ARG A 133 11.55 -4.77 -8.86
CA ARG A 133 11.32 -4.69 -10.30
C ARG A 133 12.29 -5.55 -11.12
N GLU A 134 13.57 -5.54 -10.78
CA GLU A 134 14.62 -6.28 -11.51
C GLU A 134 14.56 -7.78 -11.25
N ARG A 135 14.36 -8.19 -9.98
CA ARG A 135 14.47 -9.59 -9.57
C ARG A 135 13.15 -10.34 -9.58
N VAL A 136 12.04 -9.65 -9.32
CA VAL A 136 10.70 -10.26 -9.31
C VAL A 136 9.91 -9.89 -10.57
N GLY A 137 10.19 -8.75 -11.19
CA GLY A 137 9.54 -8.27 -12.41
C GLY A 137 8.24 -7.49 -12.17
N VAL A 138 7.86 -7.24 -10.91
CA VAL A 138 6.66 -6.50 -10.55
C VAL A 138 7.02 -5.05 -10.21
N PRO A 139 6.37 -4.06 -10.84
CA PRO A 139 6.53 -2.66 -10.44
C PRO A 139 5.87 -2.41 -9.10
N THR A 140 6.55 -1.64 -8.24
CA THR A 140 6.09 -1.29 -6.90
C THR A 140 6.22 0.19 -6.64
N THR A 141 5.46 0.68 -5.67
CA THR A 141 5.63 1.97 -5.04
C THR A 141 6.17 1.76 -3.62
N THR A 142 7.08 2.63 -3.18
CA THR A 142 7.71 2.52 -1.85
C THR A 142 7.66 3.86 -1.13
N GLY A 143 7.13 3.88 0.09
CA GLY A 143 7.13 5.02 0.99
C GLY A 143 7.92 4.71 2.27
N ILE A 144 8.75 5.64 2.75
CA ILE A 144 9.48 5.52 4.02
C ILE A 144 9.14 6.71 4.90
N ALA A 145 8.74 6.44 6.15
CA ALA A 145 8.39 7.46 7.13
C ALA A 145 8.68 6.98 8.55
N ARG A 146 8.48 7.85 9.55
CA ARG A 146 8.75 7.52 10.96
C ARG A 146 7.82 6.46 11.54
N THR A 147 6.61 6.31 10.99
CA THR A 147 5.64 5.34 11.47
C THR A 147 5.04 4.54 10.31
N ARG A 148 4.46 3.40 10.66
CA ARG A 148 3.77 2.51 9.70
C ARG A 148 2.65 3.21 8.94
N THR A 149 1.81 3.99 9.65
CA THR A 149 0.68 4.69 9.03
C THR A 149 1.14 5.78 8.09
N LEU A 150 2.18 6.54 8.47
CA LEU A 150 2.77 7.57 7.60
C LEU A 150 3.47 6.95 6.38
N ALA A 151 4.21 5.84 6.57
CA ALA A 151 4.87 5.14 5.47
C ALA A 151 3.87 4.60 4.45
N LYS A 152 2.77 3.99 4.93
CA LYS A 152 1.69 3.52 4.05
C LYS A 152 1.00 4.69 3.35
N LEU A 153 0.67 5.77 4.06
CA LEU A 153 0.07 6.97 3.45
C LEU A 153 0.96 7.54 2.35
N LEU A 154 2.26 7.68 2.62
CA LEU A 154 3.24 8.18 1.65
C LEU A 154 3.35 7.26 0.43
N CYS A 155 3.35 5.93 0.65
CA CYS A 155 3.33 4.95 -0.41
C CYS A 155 2.08 5.12 -1.30
N ASP A 156 0.89 5.21 -0.69
CA ASP A 156 -0.38 5.31 -1.43
C ASP A 156 -0.45 6.59 -2.29
N VAL A 157 0.01 7.74 -1.78
CA VAL A 157 -0.02 9.00 -2.53
C VAL A 157 1.12 9.13 -3.54
N SER A 158 2.14 8.28 -3.44
CA SER A 158 3.26 8.24 -4.41
C SER A 158 2.99 7.31 -5.58
N LYS A 159 1.85 6.60 -5.63
CA LYS A 159 1.47 5.72 -6.75
C LYS A 159 1.19 6.50 -8.02
N PRO A 160 1.48 5.92 -9.19
CA PRO A 160 2.19 4.66 -9.39
C PRO A 160 3.72 4.84 -9.48
N PHE A 161 4.45 3.79 -9.14
CA PHE A 161 5.91 3.66 -9.34
C PHE A 161 6.77 4.69 -8.59
N GLY A 162 6.22 5.33 -7.56
CA GLY A 162 6.94 6.29 -6.74
C GLY A 162 7.95 5.64 -5.78
N ALA A 163 8.92 6.44 -5.35
CA ALA A 163 9.79 6.12 -4.24
C ALA A 163 10.05 7.42 -3.46
N ALA A 164 9.63 7.47 -2.21
CA ALA A 164 9.68 8.68 -1.42
C ALA A 164 10.02 8.38 0.06
N ALA A 165 10.62 9.36 0.72
CA ALA A 165 10.83 9.31 2.16
C ALA A 165 10.48 10.67 2.78
N VAL A 166 9.80 10.63 3.94
CA VAL A 166 9.40 11.80 4.74
C VAL A 166 9.70 11.47 6.20
N LEU A 167 10.73 12.12 6.77
CA LEU A 167 11.24 11.81 8.11
C LEU A 167 11.19 13.01 9.07
N SER A 168 11.16 14.24 8.54
CA SER A 168 11.07 15.42 9.39
C SER A 168 9.60 15.79 9.67
N LYS A 169 9.36 16.33 10.86
CA LYS A 169 8.01 16.77 11.23
C LYS A 169 7.45 17.84 10.30
N ALA A 170 8.30 18.73 9.79
CA ALA A 170 7.90 19.78 8.86
C ALA A 170 7.40 19.20 7.52
N GLU A 171 8.12 18.20 6.96
CA GLU A 171 7.70 17.50 5.74
C GLU A 171 6.41 16.69 5.96
N GLU A 172 6.26 16.05 7.13
CA GLU A 172 5.04 15.33 7.48
C GLU A 172 3.84 16.28 7.55
N GLU A 173 3.97 17.43 8.22
CA GLU A 173 2.89 18.42 8.32
C GLU A 173 2.53 18.99 6.93
N ASP A 174 3.50 19.23 6.07
CA ASP A 174 3.28 19.70 4.70
C ASP A 174 2.56 18.63 3.85
N LEU A 175 2.92 17.36 4.00
CA LEU A 175 2.23 16.24 3.37
C LEU A 175 0.79 16.12 3.87
N LEU A 176 0.60 16.08 5.20
CA LEU A 176 -0.71 15.88 5.84
C LEU A 176 -1.69 17.01 5.57
N ALA A 177 -1.20 18.25 5.41
CA ALA A 177 -2.05 19.40 5.09
C ALA A 177 -2.70 19.33 3.71
N LYS A 178 -2.06 18.64 2.77
CA LYS A 178 -2.51 18.52 1.37
C LYS A 178 -3.48 17.37 1.14
N LEU A 179 -3.58 16.44 2.09
CA LEU A 179 -4.31 15.20 1.92
C LEU A 179 -5.64 15.22 2.67
N PRO A 180 -6.74 14.79 2.03
CA PRO A 180 -8.01 14.60 2.73
C PRO A 180 -7.89 13.48 3.78
N VAL A 181 -8.60 13.60 4.88
CA VAL A 181 -8.56 12.63 6.00
C VAL A 181 -8.91 11.20 5.58
N SER A 182 -9.62 11.03 4.47
CA SER A 182 -9.96 9.72 3.90
C SER A 182 -8.77 8.93 3.35
N GLU A 183 -7.63 9.58 3.11
CA GLU A 183 -6.40 8.89 2.65
C GLU A 183 -5.71 8.11 3.77
N ILE A 184 -6.00 8.42 5.03
CA ILE A 184 -5.44 7.67 6.16
C ILE A 184 -6.02 6.25 6.16
N CYS A 185 -5.14 5.27 6.08
CA CYS A 185 -5.53 3.85 6.17
C CYS A 185 -6.33 3.58 7.45
N GLY A 186 -7.51 2.98 7.30
CA GLY A 186 -8.45 2.76 8.40
C GLY A 186 -9.53 3.84 8.55
N ILE A 187 -9.44 4.97 7.83
CA ILE A 187 -10.48 6.01 7.78
C ILE A 187 -11.25 5.90 6.45
N GLY A 188 -12.16 4.95 6.36
CA GLY A 188 -13.01 4.80 5.19
C GLY A 188 -14.09 5.89 5.07
N LYS A 189 -14.81 5.91 3.95
CA LYS A 189 -15.78 6.97 3.57
C LYS A 189 -16.74 7.40 4.68
N ARG A 190 -17.30 6.45 5.46
CA ARG A 190 -18.23 6.77 6.55
C ARG A 190 -17.55 7.53 7.69
N ARG A 191 -16.34 7.11 8.09
CA ARG A 191 -15.55 7.77 9.13
C ARG A 191 -15.08 9.13 8.68
N ALA A 192 -14.62 9.25 7.43
CA ALA A 192 -14.23 10.54 6.85
C ALA A 192 -15.41 11.52 6.81
N ALA A 193 -16.61 11.07 6.41
CA ALA A 193 -17.80 11.91 6.43
C ALA A 193 -18.15 12.42 7.85
N ALA A 194 -18.05 11.56 8.87
CA ALA A 194 -18.28 11.96 10.26
C ALA A 194 -17.22 12.96 10.78
N LEU A 195 -15.95 12.80 10.39
CA LEU A 195 -14.87 13.72 10.74
C LEU A 195 -15.05 15.06 10.03
N ASN A 196 -15.38 15.07 8.74
CA ASN A 196 -15.64 16.27 7.96
C ASN A 196 -16.79 17.10 8.54
N ALA A 197 -17.85 16.44 9.03
CA ALA A 197 -19.00 17.12 9.65
C ALA A 197 -18.66 17.94 10.91
N ILE A 198 -17.51 17.68 11.53
CA ILE A 198 -16.99 18.40 12.70
C ILE A 198 -15.73 19.22 12.40
N GLY A 199 -15.45 19.49 11.10
CA GLY A 199 -14.35 20.35 10.67
C GLY A 199 -12.97 19.66 10.55
N ILE A 200 -12.90 18.31 10.65
CA ILE A 200 -11.67 17.55 10.45
C ILE A 200 -11.65 17.06 9.00
N GLY A 201 -11.13 17.87 8.09
CA GLY A 201 -11.14 17.61 6.65
C GLY A 201 -9.85 17.02 6.10
N THR A 202 -8.70 17.43 6.65
CA THR A 202 -7.38 17.00 6.21
C THR A 202 -6.75 16.00 7.17
N CYS A 203 -5.72 15.31 6.71
CA CYS A 203 -4.90 14.47 7.58
C CYS A 203 -4.23 15.29 8.69
N LEU A 204 -3.88 16.55 8.42
CA LEU A 204 -3.31 17.46 9.43
C LEU A 204 -4.35 17.88 10.47
N ASP A 205 -5.58 18.16 10.06
CA ASP A 205 -6.66 18.43 11.02
C ASP A 205 -6.88 17.25 11.95
N PHE A 206 -6.82 16.02 11.41
CA PHE A 206 -6.92 14.80 12.20
C PHE A 206 -5.75 14.66 13.19
N ALA A 207 -4.51 14.91 12.77
CA ALA A 207 -3.35 14.89 13.63
C ALA A 207 -3.45 15.91 14.78
N ARG A 208 -4.03 17.08 14.52
CA ARG A 208 -4.23 18.18 15.51
C ARG A 208 -5.49 18.05 16.33
N ALA A 209 -6.39 17.13 16.00
CA ALA A 209 -7.63 16.92 16.72
C ALA A 209 -7.39 16.42 18.16
N ASP A 210 -8.34 16.75 19.06
CA ASP A 210 -8.27 16.23 20.43
C ASP A 210 -8.32 14.69 20.43
N ARG A 211 -7.33 14.07 21.05
CA ARG A 211 -7.17 12.61 21.13
C ARG A 211 -8.41 11.93 21.74
N ARG A 212 -9.03 12.53 22.78
CA ARG A 212 -10.20 11.94 23.42
C ARG A 212 -11.41 11.96 22.49
N LEU A 213 -11.54 13.02 21.69
CA LEU A 213 -12.56 13.11 20.64
C LEU A 213 -12.35 12.03 19.60
N VAL A 214 -11.11 11.86 19.08
CA VAL A 214 -10.77 10.81 18.11
C VAL A 214 -11.09 9.40 18.67
N ARG A 215 -10.67 9.11 19.90
CA ARG A 215 -10.99 7.84 20.57
C ARG A 215 -12.48 7.59 20.71
N ARG A 216 -13.26 8.61 21.02
CA ARG A 216 -14.73 8.51 21.16
C ARG A 216 -15.41 8.21 19.83
N LEU A 217 -14.94 8.81 18.73
CA LEU A 217 -15.52 8.66 17.40
C LEU A 217 -15.06 7.40 16.68
N LEU A 218 -13.78 7.06 16.81
CA LEU A 218 -13.12 6.02 16.01
C LEU A 218 -12.59 4.83 16.84
N THR A 219 -12.88 4.83 18.16
CA THR A 219 -12.46 3.78 19.10
C THR A 219 -10.94 3.76 19.36
N VAL A 220 -10.43 2.71 20.00
CA VAL A 220 -9.00 2.50 20.24
C VAL A 220 -8.18 2.38 18.94
N VAL A 221 -8.83 1.91 17.86
CA VAL A 221 -8.18 1.82 16.54
C VAL A 221 -7.88 3.21 15.98
N GLY A 222 -8.84 4.12 16.05
CA GLY A 222 -8.64 5.51 15.63
C GLY A 222 -7.61 6.25 16.47
N GLU A 223 -7.57 5.97 17.79
CA GLU A 223 -6.55 6.53 18.68
C GLU A 223 -5.14 6.04 18.32
N ALA A 224 -4.97 4.76 18.00
CA ALA A 224 -3.69 4.23 17.52
C ALA A 224 -3.25 4.89 16.22
N ILE A 225 -4.17 5.05 15.26
CA ILE A 225 -3.91 5.79 14.01
C ILE A 225 -3.52 7.25 14.31
N TRP A 226 -4.15 7.90 15.29
CA TRP A 226 -3.83 9.26 15.69
C TRP A 226 -2.40 9.40 16.19
N TYR A 227 -1.94 8.48 17.04
CA TYR A 227 -0.54 8.43 17.50
C TYR A 227 0.41 8.26 16.32
N GLU A 228 0.14 7.30 15.45
CA GLU A 228 0.95 7.02 14.26
C GLU A 228 1.08 8.23 13.33
N VAL A 229 -0.03 8.94 13.05
CA VAL A 229 -0.02 10.14 12.20
C VAL A 229 0.74 11.31 12.87
N ASN A 230 0.84 11.32 14.20
CA ASN A 230 1.65 12.28 14.96
C ASN A 230 3.13 11.87 15.07
N GLY A 231 3.52 10.73 14.48
CA GLY A 231 4.89 10.24 14.47
C GLY A 231 5.27 9.39 15.68
N ASP A 232 4.29 8.94 16.46
CA ASP A 232 4.49 8.04 17.60
C ASP A 232 4.23 6.59 17.14
N PRO A 233 5.26 5.72 17.05
CA PRO A 233 5.11 4.36 16.50
C PRO A 233 4.48 3.42 17.53
N VAL A 234 3.16 3.27 17.47
CA VAL A 234 2.37 2.37 18.34
C VAL A 234 1.90 1.10 17.66
N LEU A 235 2.08 1.01 16.35
CA LEU A 235 1.75 -0.15 15.52
C LEU A 235 3.05 -0.80 15.00
N PRO A 236 3.67 -1.72 15.76
CA PRO A 236 4.94 -2.33 15.37
C PRO A 236 4.77 -3.22 14.14
N LEU A 237 5.84 -3.37 13.38
CA LEU A 237 5.94 -4.40 12.35
C LEU A 237 5.87 -5.79 12.99
N LYS A 238 5.25 -6.74 12.29
CA LYS A 238 5.09 -8.13 12.74
C LYS A 238 5.88 -9.05 11.82
N GLU A 239 6.66 -9.93 12.41
CA GLU A 239 7.47 -10.90 11.67
C GLU A 239 6.65 -12.06 11.09
N GLU A 240 5.46 -12.32 11.62
CA GLU A 240 4.65 -13.49 11.25
C GLU A 240 3.89 -13.29 9.93
N ARG A 241 4.02 -14.28 9.07
CA ARG A 241 3.16 -14.42 7.88
C ARG A 241 1.73 -14.67 8.32
N PRO A 242 0.72 -13.90 7.91
CA PRO A 242 -0.66 -14.23 8.22
C PRO A 242 -0.97 -15.64 7.73
N ARG A 243 -1.53 -16.48 8.59
CA ARG A 243 -2.01 -17.81 8.17
C ARG A 243 -3.06 -17.59 7.08
N HIS A 244 -2.86 -18.16 5.91
CA HIS A 244 -3.86 -18.14 4.85
C HIS A 244 -5.19 -18.64 5.42
N LYS A 245 -6.15 -17.74 5.54
CA LYS A 245 -7.56 -18.16 5.61
C LYS A 245 -7.94 -18.51 4.18
N ILE A 246 -7.98 -19.81 3.94
CA ILE A 246 -8.56 -20.42 2.74
C ILE A 246 -10.05 -20.09 2.69
#